data_9ebbd58a22a84b74e62d90339efff8b0
#
_entry.id   9ebbd58a22a84b74e62d90339efff8b0
#
_cell.length_a   1.000
_cell.length_b   1.000
_cell.length_c   1.000
_cell.angle_alpha   90.00
_cell.angle_beta   90.00
_cell.angle_gamma   90.00
#
_symmetry.space_group_name_H-M   'P 1'
#
loop_
_entity.id
_entity.type
_entity.pdbx_description
1 polymer ?
#
loop_
_entity_poly.entity_id
_entity_poly.type
_entity_poly.pdbx_seq_one_letter_code
_entity_poly.pdbx_strand_id
1 'polypeptide(L)'
;SEQFNYTFDDNYDASPYSLAGARLNVAAEGNKPLHDIYLYHSVGFVFNFGPNGNSGGYKIKDSDDDGISDDFDICPETPEGYAVDTVGCPYDRDSDGIIDEEDKCPDEAGTAAFGGCPDTDADGIQDSEDKCPNVPGIIEFAGCPDSDKDSIQDSEDKCPLKPGTKEGEGCPDSDGDGVYDHLDVCPATPGTVANKGCPEIKEEVKEQIRLAAKGIFFESGKGVIKAESFTNLDKLASIMNSYEESNVMIEGHTYSPGEDADNMLMSQERADAVKRYLSSQGVADARMTAVGYGETKPIADNESEEGRVLNRRVDFKLVY
;
A
#
# COMPACT_ATOMS: atom_id res chain seq x y z
N SER A 1 14.04 -20.94 -75.69
CA SER A 1 13.39 -20.11 -74.65
C SER A 1 12.50 -21.09 -73.85
N GLU A 2 12.98 -21.48 -72.71
CA GLU A 2 12.21 -22.29 -71.73
C GLU A 2 11.26 -21.34 -71.03
N GLN A 3 9.93 -21.63 -71.08
CA GLN A 3 8.92 -20.91 -70.30
C GLN A 3 8.73 -21.65 -68.98
N PHE A 4 8.96 -20.95 -67.91
CA PHE A 4 8.64 -21.44 -66.57
C PHE A 4 7.21 -21.02 -66.21
N ASN A 5 6.34 -21.98 -65.85
CA ASN A 5 5.02 -21.68 -65.36
C ASN A 5 5.02 -21.76 -63.81
N TYR A 6 4.63 -20.71 -63.18
CA TYR A 6 4.48 -20.63 -61.73
C TYR A 6 3.01 -20.91 -61.39
N THR A 7 2.75 -21.85 -60.50
CA THR A 7 1.45 -22.02 -59.87
C THR A 7 1.58 -21.66 -58.38
N PHE A 8 0.77 -20.73 -57.98
CA PHE A 8 0.61 -20.43 -56.54
C PHE A 8 -0.49 -21.30 -55.98
N ASP A 9 -0.29 -21.84 -54.79
CA ASP A 9 -1.33 -22.56 -54.04
C ASP A 9 -2.21 -21.49 -53.34
N ASP A 10 -3.50 -21.43 -53.73
CA ASP A 10 -4.48 -20.44 -53.25
C ASP A 10 -4.94 -20.63 -51.80
N ASN A 11 -4.32 -21.58 -51.03
CA ASN A 11 -4.66 -21.87 -49.65
C ASN A 11 -3.68 -21.33 -48.61
N TYR A 12 -2.89 -20.31 -48.95
CA TYR A 12 -1.95 -19.74 -48.02
C TYR A 12 -2.51 -18.50 -47.30
N ASP A 13 -2.64 -18.59 -45.98
CA ASP A 13 -3.09 -17.46 -45.11
C ASP A 13 -1.99 -16.41 -45.07
N ALA A 14 -2.24 -15.29 -45.75
CA ALA A 14 -1.34 -14.13 -45.83
C ALA A 14 -1.49 -13.28 -44.55
N SER A 15 -1.01 -13.75 -43.41
CA SER A 15 -0.72 -12.83 -42.30
C SER A 15 0.61 -12.11 -42.57
N PRO A 16 0.77 -10.80 -42.24
CA PRO A 16 1.91 -9.99 -42.67
C PRO A 16 3.26 -10.34 -42.01
N TYR A 17 3.33 -11.43 -41.23
CA TYR A 17 4.54 -11.83 -40.50
C TYR A 17 5.04 -13.26 -40.78
N SER A 18 4.59 -13.91 -41.86
CA SER A 18 5.06 -15.27 -42.18
C SER A 18 5.31 -15.42 -43.67
N LEU A 19 6.49 -14.97 -44.08
CA LEU A 19 7.08 -15.36 -45.36
C LEU A 19 7.96 -16.62 -45.27
N ALA A 20 7.91 -17.34 -44.17
CA ALA A 20 8.59 -18.61 -44.02
C ALA A 20 7.82 -19.72 -44.71
N GLY A 21 8.28 -20.17 -45.88
CA GLY A 21 7.85 -21.40 -46.48
C GLY A 21 7.21 -21.35 -47.88
N ALA A 22 7.57 -20.39 -48.72
CA ALA A 22 7.21 -20.52 -50.15
C ALA A 22 7.98 -21.70 -50.76
N ARG A 23 7.24 -22.73 -51.17
CA ARG A 23 7.82 -23.81 -51.95
C ARG A 23 7.84 -23.42 -53.42
N LEU A 24 9.04 -23.35 -54.00
CA LEU A 24 9.19 -23.19 -55.42
C LEU A 24 9.33 -24.59 -56.04
N ASN A 25 8.27 -25.09 -56.73
CA ASN A 25 8.35 -26.31 -57.49
C ASN A 25 8.84 -25.95 -58.91
N VAL A 26 10.11 -26.22 -59.18
CA VAL A 26 10.67 -26.10 -60.54
C VAL A 26 10.61 -27.50 -61.21
N ALA A 27 9.71 -27.67 -62.15
CA ALA A 27 9.70 -28.84 -62.99
C ALA A 27 10.49 -28.58 -64.28
N ALA A 28 11.60 -29.29 -64.46
CA ALA A 28 12.30 -29.32 -65.73
C ALA A 28 11.62 -30.37 -66.65
N GLU A 29 11.39 -30.01 -67.90
CA GLU A 29 11.00 -30.99 -68.91
C GLU A 29 12.10 -32.03 -69.06
N GLY A 30 11.82 -33.24 -68.56
CA GLY A 30 12.74 -34.35 -68.61
C GLY A 30 12.91 -35.10 -67.28
N ASN A 31 11.85 -35.61 -66.73
CA ASN A 31 11.70 -36.74 -65.80
C ASN A 31 12.79 -36.96 -64.70
N LYS A 32 13.35 -35.94 -64.06
CA LYS A 32 14.08 -36.06 -62.80
C LYS A 32 13.64 -34.96 -61.85
N PRO A 33 13.14 -35.28 -60.64
CA PRO A 33 12.83 -34.23 -59.65
C PRO A 33 14.13 -33.60 -59.18
N LEU A 34 14.25 -32.29 -59.31
CA LEU A 34 15.24 -31.49 -58.61
C LEU A 34 14.78 -31.41 -57.13
N HIS A 35 15.71 -31.61 -56.22
CA HIS A 35 15.48 -31.56 -54.78
C HIS A 35 14.83 -30.25 -54.35
N ASP A 36 13.93 -30.33 -53.38
CA ASP A 36 13.29 -29.14 -52.75
C ASP A 36 14.35 -28.13 -52.31
N ILE A 37 14.30 -26.92 -52.89
CA ILE A 37 15.15 -25.80 -52.47
C ILE A 37 14.32 -24.96 -51.50
N TYR A 38 14.73 -24.94 -50.26
CA TYR A 38 14.16 -24.03 -49.24
C TYR A 38 14.91 -22.69 -49.33
N LEU A 39 14.19 -21.63 -49.75
CA LEU A 39 14.68 -20.26 -49.69
C LEU A 39 14.31 -19.69 -48.33
N TYR A 40 15.29 -19.55 -47.45
CA TYR A 40 15.17 -18.73 -46.25
C TYR A 40 15.59 -17.30 -46.58
N HIS A 41 14.70 -16.38 -46.37
CA HIS A 41 14.81 -14.91 -46.51
C HIS A 41 15.25 -14.41 -47.89
N SER A 42 14.61 -13.36 -48.31
CA SER A 42 14.68 -12.64 -49.58
C SER A 42 16.06 -12.13 -49.98
N VAL A 43 17.00 -13.05 -50.18
CA VAL A 43 18.20 -12.77 -50.95
C VAL A 43 17.87 -13.11 -52.38
N GLY A 44 17.78 -12.13 -53.25
CA GLY A 44 17.56 -12.33 -54.66
C GLY A 44 18.76 -13.00 -55.29
N PHE A 45 18.71 -14.32 -55.48
CA PHE A 45 19.69 -15.04 -56.29
C PHE A 45 19.40 -14.75 -57.74
N VAL A 46 20.27 -13.99 -58.40
CA VAL A 46 20.25 -13.89 -59.87
C VAL A 46 21.09 -15.03 -60.43
N PHE A 47 20.43 -16.11 -60.87
CA PHE A 47 21.13 -17.15 -61.62
C PHE A 47 21.29 -16.77 -63.09
N ASN A 48 22.51 -16.46 -63.51
CA ASN A 48 22.83 -16.14 -64.88
C ASN A 48 23.31 -17.42 -65.61
N PHE A 49 22.42 -18.11 -66.30
CA PHE A 49 22.78 -19.27 -67.14
C PHE A 49 23.19 -18.83 -68.56
N GLY A 50 24.39 -18.28 -68.67
CA GLY A 50 24.99 -17.98 -69.99
C GLY A 50 25.58 -19.27 -70.62
N PRO A 51 25.58 -19.38 -71.93
CA PRO A 51 26.09 -20.58 -72.63
C PRO A 51 27.62 -20.79 -72.56
N ASN A 52 28.34 -19.91 -71.91
CA ASN A 52 29.80 -20.02 -71.71
C ASN A 52 30.11 -19.85 -70.24
N GLY A 53 30.33 -20.95 -69.53
CA GLY A 53 30.57 -21.12 -68.10
C GLY A 53 31.64 -20.22 -67.43
N ASN A 54 31.55 -18.92 -67.55
CA ASN A 54 32.30 -17.98 -66.76
C ASN A 54 31.36 -17.57 -65.58
N SER A 55 31.50 -18.27 -64.49
CA SER A 55 30.91 -17.89 -63.20
C SER A 55 31.62 -16.62 -62.69
N GLY A 56 31.22 -15.46 -63.20
CA GLY A 56 31.45 -14.21 -62.53
C GLY A 56 30.48 -14.17 -61.34
N GLY A 57 30.90 -14.75 -60.23
CA GLY A 57 30.13 -14.60 -59.00
C GLY A 57 30.05 -13.11 -58.67
N TYR A 58 28.84 -12.58 -58.65
CA TYR A 58 28.60 -11.27 -58.08
C TYR A 58 28.95 -11.38 -56.61
N LYS A 59 30.06 -10.80 -56.19
CA LYS A 59 30.36 -10.65 -54.77
C LYS A 59 29.45 -9.56 -54.27
N ILE A 60 28.40 -9.95 -53.60
CA ILE A 60 27.59 -9.01 -52.80
C ILE A 60 28.58 -8.44 -51.79
N LYS A 61 28.70 -7.11 -51.75
CA LYS A 61 29.56 -6.41 -50.80
C LYS A 61 28.85 -6.43 -49.46
N ASP A 62 29.50 -6.89 -48.42
CA ASP A 62 29.13 -6.90 -47.03
C ASP A 62 30.35 -6.37 -46.30
N SER A 63 30.28 -5.15 -45.76
CA SER A 63 31.45 -4.39 -45.33
C SER A 63 31.90 -4.73 -43.91
N ASP A 64 30.98 -5.20 -43.08
CA ASP A 64 31.21 -5.54 -41.68
C ASP A 64 31.03 -7.04 -41.38
N ASP A 65 30.72 -7.84 -42.46
CA ASP A 65 30.59 -9.29 -42.40
C ASP A 65 29.48 -9.78 -41.38
N ASP A 66 28.40 -8.98 -41.22
CA ASP A 66 27.26 -9.31 -40.33
C ASP A 66 26.23 -10.23 -41.00
N GLY A 67 26.39 -10.47 -42.33
CA GLY A 67 25.52 -11.35 -43.15
C GLY A 67 24.45 -10.59 -43.93
N ILE A 68 24.34 -9.29 -43.78
CA ILE A 68 23.48 -8.37 -44.56
C ILE A 68 24.34 -7.58 -45.53
N SER A 69 23.92 -7.48 -46.76
CA SER A 69 24.71 -6.75 -47.75
C SER A 69 24.60 -5.23 -47.60
N ASP A 70 25.65 -4.49 -47.93
CA ASP A 70 25.71 -3.02 -47.88
C ASP A 70 24.47 -2.32 -48.48
N ASP A 71 23.83 -2.94 -49.50
CA ASP A 71 22.64 -2.41 -50.19
C ASP A 71 21.37 -2.46 -49.32
N PHE A 72 21.33 -3.32 -48.32
CA PHE A 72 20.16 -3.57 -47.43
C PHE A 72 20.49 -3.31 -45.95
N ASP A 73 21.75 -3.08 -45.65
CA ASP A 73 22.26 -2.84 -44.33
C ASP A 73 22.05 -1.35 -43.95
N ILE A 74 21.35 -1.13 -42.82
CA ILE A 74 21.11 0.20 -42.24
C ILE A 74 22.19 0.55 -41.21
N CYS A 75 22.83 -0.47 -40.60
CA CYS A 75 23.85 -0.34 -39.58
C CYS A 75 25.24 -0.84 -40.06
N PRO A 76 25.90 -0.19 -41.06
CA PRO A 76 27.04 -0.72 -41.84
C PRO A 76 28.37 -0.81 -41.06
N GLU A 77 28.36 -0.65 -39.76
CA GLU A 77 29.52 -0.76 -38.86
C GLU A 77 29.22 -1.64 -37.66
N THR A 78 28.38 -2.70 -37.86
CA THR A 78 28.08 -3.66 -36.79
C THR A 78 29.34 -4.42 -36.38
N PRO A 79 29.66 -4.51 -35.08
CA PRO A 79 30.83 -5.26 -34.62
C PRO A 79 30.72 -6.76 -34.95
N GLU A 80 31.88 -7.35 -35.36
CA GLU A 80 31.96 -8.77 -35.69
C GLU A 80 31.43 -9.66 -34.56
N GLY A 81 30.49 -10.55 -34.88
CA GLY A 81 29.91 -11.55 -33.96
C GLY A 81 28.66 -11.12 -33.26
N TYR A 82 28.19 -9.91 -33.49
CA TYR A 82 26.88 -9.49 -32.95
C TYR A 82 25.73 -10.09 -33.78
N ALA A 83 24.67 -10.46 -33.09
CA ALA A 83 23.46 -10.90 -33.75
C ALA A 83 22.69 -9.70 -34.28
N VAL A 84 22.31 -9.73 -35.57
CA VAL A 84 21.61 -8.62 -36.23
C VAL A 84 20.19 -9.00 -36.68
N ASP A 85 19.38 -8.02 -36.85
CA ASP A 85 18.06 -8.13 -37.43
C ASP A 85 18.12 -8.23 -38.98
N THR A 86 16.95 -8.15 -39.63
CA THR A 86 16.84 -8.28 -41.10
C THR A 86 17.39 -7.10 -41.89
N VAL A 87 17.81 -6.04 -41.23
CA VAL A 87 18.38 -4.82 -41.84
C VAL A 87 19.78 -4.50 -41.32
N GLY A 88 20.48 -5.48 -40.72
CA GLY A 88 21.86 -5.35 -40.30
C GLY A 88 22.08 -4.64 -38.95
N CYS A 89 21.03 -4.35 -38.19
CA CYS A 89 21.19 -3.71 -36.91
C CYS A 89 21.23 -4.70 -35.76
N PRO A 90 22.16 -4.53 -34.79
CA PRO A 90 22.16 -5.34 -33.57
C PRO A 90 20.83 -5.34 -32.85
N TYR A 91 20.46 -6.48 -32.26
CA TYR A 91 19.21 -6.57 -31.48
C TYR A 91 19.28 -5.67 -30.24
N ASP A 92 18.16 -5.02 -29.96
CA ASP A 92 17.83 -4.27 -28.74
C ASP A 92 16.37 -4.62 -28.42
N ARG A 93 16.18 -5.68 -27.61
CA ARG A 93 14.88 -6.31 -27.42
C ARG A 93 13.91 -5.49 -26.60
N ASP A 94 14.42 -4.78 -25.60
CA ASP A 94 13.60 -3.95 -24.72
C ASP A 94 13.55 -2.48 -25.16
N SER A 95 14.40 -2.13 -26.15
CA SER A 95 14.43 -0.80 -26.79
C SER A 95 14.87 0.33 -25.87
N ASP A 96 15.79 0.06 -24.94
CA ASP A 96 16.36 1.07 -24.05
C ASP A 96 17.57 1.83 -24.66
N GLY A 97 18.04 1.40 -25.84
CA GLY A 97 19.15 1.98 -26.57
C GLY A 97 20.50 1.33 -26.27
N ILE A 98 20.51 0.22 -25.54
CA ILE A 98 21.66 -0.65 -25.30
C ILE A 98 21.40 -1.97 -26.01
N ILE A 99 22.33 -2.39 -26.84
CA ILE A 99 22.17 -3.62 -27.61
C ILE A 99 22.31 -4.84 -26.71
N ASP A 100 21.59 -5.93 -27.06
CA ASP A 100 21.49 -7.17 -26.25
C ASP A 100 22.85 -7.71 -25.76
N GLU A 101 23.91 -7.60 -26.56
CA GLU A 101 25.26 -8.08 -26.22
C GLU A 101 25.98 -7.22 -25.18
N GLU A 102 25.61 -5.95 -25.07
CA GLU A 102 26.17 -5.00 -24.10
C GLU A 102 25.26 -4.79 -22.90
N ASP A 103 24.01 -5.29 -23.00
CA ASP A 103 22.98 -5.17 -21.98
C ASP A 103 23.05 -6.33 -20.98
N LYS A 104 23.06 -6.00 -19.68
CA LYS A 104 22.99 -6.98 -18.61
C LYS A 104 21.56 -7.49 -18.38
N CYS A 105 20.56 -6.69 -18.79
CA CYS A 105 19.13 -6.97 -18.61
C CYS A 105 18.37 -6.86 -19.95
N PRO A 106 18.73 -7.63 -21.01
CA PRO A 106 18.28 -7.42 -22.38
C PRO A 106 16.80 -7.65 -22.66
N ASP A 107 16.00 -7.93 -21.66
CA ASP A 107 14.55 -8.10 -21.75
C ASP A 107 13.79 -7.08 -20.87
N GLU A 108 14.51 -6.18 -20.16
CA GLU A 108 13.93 -5.22 -19.19
C GLU A 108 14.63 -3.87 -19.35
N ALA A 109 13.97 -2.93 -20.03
CA ALA A 109 14.50 -1.61 -20.35
C ALA A 109 15.01 -0.84 -19.13
N GLY A 110 16.26 -0.40 -19.20
CA GLY A 110 16.89 0.28 -18.08
C GLY A 110 17.75 1.49 -18.47
N THR A 111 18.88 1.67 -17.83
CA THR A 111 19.74 2.81 -18.08
C THR A 111 21.20 2.41 -18.30
N ALA A 112 21.92 3.20 -19.07
CA ALA A 112 23.35 3.00 -19.30
C ALA A 112 24.18 3.05 -18.00
N ALA A 113 23.70 3.74 -16.96
CA ALA A 113 24.37 3.81 -15.68
C ALA A 113 24.46 2.42 -14.99
N PHE A 114 23.45 1.58 -15.22
CA PHE A 114 23.36 0.21 -14.68
C PHE A 114 23.63 -0.87 -15.73
N GLY A 115 24.07 -0.44 -16.94
CA GLY A 115 24.39 -1.33 -18.05
C GLY A 115 23.17 -2.04 -18.62
N GLY A 116 22.07 -1.29 -18.79
CA GLY A 116 20.79 -1.74 -19.31
C GLY A 116 19.79 -2.22 -18.27
N CYS A 117 20.19 -2.35 -17.01
CA CYS A 117 19.23 -2.76 -15.98
C CYS A 117 18.36 -1.60 -15.46
N PRO A 118 17.09 -1.88 -15.10
CA PRO A 118 16.20 -0.86 -14.57
C PRO A 118 16.55 -0.43 -13.14
N ASP A 119 16.17 0.81 -12.83
CA ASP A 119 16.09 1.45 -11.53
C ASP A 119 14.72 2.13 -11.50
N THR A 120 13.71 1.39 -11.05
CA THR A 120 12.30 1.75 -11.25
C THR A 120 11.88 2.98 -10.46
N ASP A 121 12.43 3.18 -9.27
CA ASP A 121 12.09 4.31 -8.40
C ASP A 121 13.13 5.45 -8.44
N ALA A 122 14.22 5.22 -9.16
CA ALA A 122 15.27 6.20 -9.42
C ALA A 122 16.04 6.66 -8.16
N ASP A 123 16.27 5.75 -7.21
CA ASP A 123 17.04 6.03 -6.00
C ASP A 123 18.54 5.81 -6.18
N GLY A 124 18.98 5.25 -7.31
CA GLY A 124 20.36 4.99 -7.67
C GLY A 124 20.83 3.57 -7.37
N ILE A 125 19.89 2.67 -7.09
CA ILE A 125 20.14 1.24 -6.92
C ILE A 125 19.30 0.50 -7.97
N GLN A 126 19.93 -0.41 -8.72
CA GLN A 126 19.21 -1.19 -9.74
C GLN A 126 18.22 -2.16 -9.08
N ASP A 127 17.07 -2.41 -9.71
CA ASP A 127 15.96 -3.23 -9.16
C ASP A 127 16.41 -4.60 -8.64
N SER A 128 17.40 -5.22 -9.28
CA SER A 128 17.92 -6.54 -8.87
C SER A 128 18.74 -6.52 -7.57
N GLU A 129 19.24 -5.36 -7.15
CA GLU A 129 19.99 -5.14 -5.91
C GLU A 129 19.16 -4.39 -4.86
N ASP A 130 18.01 -3.86 -5.30
CA ASP A 130 17.09 -3.11 -4.47
C ASP A 130 16.08 -4.04 -3.77
N LYS A 131 15.95 -3.90 -2.45
CA LYS A 131 14.93 -4.60 -1.68
C LYS A 131 13.56 -3.94 -1.77
N CYS A 132 13.52 -2.67 -2.13
CA CYS A 132 12.31 -1.86 -2.22
C CYS A 132 12.15 -1.19 -3.61
N PRO A 133 12.22 -1.92 -4.74
CA PRO A 133 12.43 -1.39 -6.08
C PRO A 133 11.33 -0.47 -6.63
N ASN A 134 10.34 -0.14 -5.85
CA ASN A 134 9.26 0.78 -6.21
C ASN A 134 9.10 1.95 -5.24
N VAL A 135 10.01 2.07 -4.25
CA VAL A 135 9.94 3.10 -3.21
C VAL A 135 11.35 3.62 -2.93
N PRO A 136 11.68 4.83 -3.41
CA PRO A 136 13.03 5.37 -3.29
C PRO A 136 13.55 5.34 -1.86
N GLY A 137 14.75 4.80 -1.69
CA GLY A 137 15.35 4.64 -0.37
C GLY A 137 16.81 5.05 -0.29
N ILE A 138 17.59 4.34 0.52
CA ILE A 138 19.00 4.66 0.74
C ILE A 138 19.87 3.41 0.67
N ILE A 139 21.15 3.62 0.31
CA ILE A 139 22.12 2.54 0.13
C ILE A 139 22.30 1.70 1.39
N GLU A 140 22.28 2.34 2.57
CA GLU A 140 22.44 1.68 3.86
C GLU A 140 21.40 0.58 4.11
N PHE A 141 20.21 0.73 3.55
CA PHE A 141 19.10 -0.25 3.66
C PHE A 141 18.83 -0.97 2.33
N ALA A 142 19.80 -0.94 1.42
CA ALA A 142 19.70 -1.61 0.12
C ALA A 142 18.43 -1.20 -0.63
N GLY A 143 18.20 0.12 -0.79
CA GLY A 143 17.08 0.70 -1.51
C GLY A 143 15.79 0.89 -0.69
N CYS A 144 15.76 0.47 0.58
CA CYS A 144 14.58 0.77 1.39
C CYS A 144 14.66 2.12 2.09
N PRO A 145 13.52 2.82 2.28
CA PRO A 145 13.48 4.13 2.90
C PRO A 145 13.70 4.09 4.42
N ASP A 146 14.20 5.20 4.94
CA ASP A 146 14.24 5.62 6.34
C ASP A 146 13.73 7.06 6.37
N SER A 147 12.42 7.21 6.55
CA SER A 147 11.73 8.49 6.32
C SER A 147 12.05 9.55 7.35
N ASP A 148 12.33 9.17 8.59
CA ASP A 148 12.64 10.10 9.68
C ASP A 148 14.12 10.17 10.05
N LYS A 149 14.94 9.27 9.47
CA LYS A 149 16.40 9.25 9.57
C LYS A 149 16.93 8.87 10.97
N ASP A 150 16.26 7.96 11.62
CA ASP A 150 16.69 7.43 12.91
C ASP A 150 17.60 6.19 12.80
N SER A 151 17.89 5.75 11.58
CA SER A 151 18.68 4.58 11.22
C SER A 151 17.95 3.25 11.41
N ILE A 152 16.64 3.28 11.32
CA ILE A 152 15.77 2.11 11.23
C ILE A 152 14.95 2.26 9.96
N GLN A 153 14.96 1.24 9.08
CA GLN A 153 14.18 1.31 7.84
C GLN A 153 12.67 1.32 8.13
N ASP A 154 11.89 2.03 7.33
CA ASP A 154 10.44 2.23 7.54
C ASP A 154 9.67 0.91 7.75
N SER A 155 10.11 -0.18 7.12
CA SER A 155 9.45 -1.49 7.24
C SER A 155 9.67 -2.19 8.59
N GLU A 156 10.70 -1.78 9.33
CA GLU A 156 11.05 -2.30 10.66
C GLU A 156 10.72 -1.30 11.77
N ASP A 157 10.39 -0.06 11.39
CA ASP A 157 10.06 1.04 12.27
C ASP A 157 8.56 1.06 12.61
N LYS A 158 8.24 1.14 13.91
CA LYS A 158 6.86 1.31 14.39
C LYS A 158 6.37 2.75 14.28
N CYS A 159 7.29 3.71 14.15
CA CYS A 159 7.00 5.15 14.06
C CYS A 159 7.72 5.82 12.88
N PRO A 160 7.58 5.38 11.63
CA PRO A 160 8.46 5.73 10.50
C PRO A 160 8.45 7.22 10.10
N LEU A 161 7.77 8.07 10.83
CA LEU A 161 7.74 9.52 10.63
C LEU A 161 8.18 10.31 11.87
N LYS A 162 8.64 9.62 12.93
CA LYS A 162 9.07 10.24 14.19
C LYS A 162 10.34 9.55 14.68
N PRO A 163 11.51 10.19 14.56
CA PRO A 163 12.76 9.59 14.96
C PRO A 163 12.74 9.06 16.39
N GLY A 164 13.13 7.80 16.55
CA GLY A 164 13.13 7.15 17.84
C GLY A 164 14.43 6.44 18.17
N THR A 165 14.32 5.30 18.84
CA THR A 165 15.47 4.50 19.24
C THR A 165 15.27 3.04 18.88
N LYS A 166 16.36 2.31 18.76
CA LYS A 166 16.29 0.87 18.49
C LYS A 166 15.57 0.10 19.59
N GLU A 167 15.73 0.53 20.85
CA GLU A 167 15.05 -0.04 22.00
C GLU A 167 13.54 0.20 21.95
N GLY A 168 13.12 1.33 21.33
CA GLY A 168 11.72 1.70 21.08
C GLY A 168 11.19 1.19 19.75
N GLU A 169 11.90 0.28 19.05
CA GLU A 169 11.49 -0.20 17.72
C GLU A 169 11.22 0.95 16.72
N GLY A 170 12.06 2.01 16.77
CA GLY A 170 11.90 3.22 15.96
C GLY A 170 11.01 4.29 16.57
N CYS A 171 10.37 4.04 17.70
CA CYS A 171 9.55 5.04 18.35
C CYS A 171 10.29 5.84 19.42
N PRO A 172 10.02 7.15 19.56
CA PRO A 172 10.46 7.93 20.71
C PRO A 172 9.64 7.60 21.95
N ASP A 173 10.15 8.04 23.09
CA ASP A 173 9.42 8.22 24.35
C ASP A 173 9.20 9.73 24.51
N SER A 174 8.04 10.22 24.02
CA SER A 174 7.82 11.66 23.82
C SER A 174 7.70 12.45 25.13
N ASP A 175 7.22 11.85 26.20
CA ASP A 175 7.04 12.48 27.50
C ASP A 175 8.05 12.03 28.57
N GLY A 176 8.86 10.99 28.26
CA GLY A 176 9.98 10.55 29.09
C GLY A 176 9.56 9.70 30.27
N ASP A 177 8.45 8.99 30.22
CA ASP A 177 7.95 8.15 31.30
C ASP A 177 8.45 6.69 31.26
N GLY A 178 9.17 6.32 30.20
CA GLY A 178 9.73 4.99 29.99
C GLY A 178 8.80 4.05 29.21
N VAL A 179 7.72 4.57 28.62
CA VAL A 179 6.86 3.87 27.67
C VAL A 179 6.99 4.53 26.31
N TYR A 180 7.42 3.79 25.30
CA TYR A 180 7.57 4.33 23.95
C TYR A 180 6.22 4.63 23.29
N ASP A 181 6.16 5.66 22.44
CA ASP A 181 4.94 6.20 21.86
C ASP A 181 4.00 5.14 21.25
N HIS A 182 4.53 4.08 20.63
CA HIS A 182 3.70 3.02 20.02
C HIS A 182 3.02 2.09 21.05
N LEU A 183 3.49 2.10 22.29
CA LEU A 183 2.92 1.33 23.42
C LEU A 183 2.20 2.24 24.39
N ASP A 184 2.39 3.54 24.26
CA ASP A 184 1.87 4.55 25.15
C ASP A 184 0.47 5.02 24.69
N VAL A 185 -0.50 4.92 25.59
CA VAL A 185 -1.86 5.42 25.37
C VAL A 185 -1.93 6.95 25.56
N CYS A 186 -0.99 7.52 26.33
CA CYS A 186 -0.93 8.95 26.67
C CYS A 186 0.43 9.58 26.30
N PRO A 187 0.90 9.55 25.04
CA PRO A 187 2.28 9.84 24.68
C PRO A 187 2.74 11.29 24.86
N ALA A 188 1.91 12.14 25.42
CA ALA A 188 2.22 13.52 25.75
C ALA A 188 2.09 13.82 27.26
N THR A 189 1.74 12.85 28.10
CA THR A 189 1.46 13.06 29.52
C THR A 189 2.05 11.92 30.35
N PRO A 190 3.18 12.14 31.04
CA PRO A 190 3.90 11.10 31.74
C PRO A 190 3.04 10.29 32.71
N GLY A 191 3.11 8.98 32.61
CA GLY A 191 2.33 8.08 33.45
C GLY A 191 3.12 6.92 34.01
N THR A 192 2.62 5.69 33.88
CA THR A 192 3.30 4.51 34.38
C THR A 192 3.18 3.34 33.40
N VAL A 193 4.19 2.49 33.37
CA VAL A 193 4.17 1.23 32.60
C VAL A 193 2.93 0.38 32.92
N ALA A 194 2.55 0.34 34.21
CA ALA A 194 1.39 -0.42 34.68
C ALA A 194 0.06 0.10 34.10
N ASN A 195 0.02 1.40 33.77
CA ASN A 195 -1.14 2.08 33.17
C ASN A 195 -0.90 2.46 31.71
N LYS A 196 0.03 1.75 31.03
CA LYS A 196 0.36 1.90 29.62
C LYS A 196 0.70 3.36 29.25
N GLY A 197 1.59 3.99 30.02
CA GLY A 197 2.01 5.36 29.81
C GLY A 197 1.03 6.43 30.30
N CYS A 198 -0.14 6.07 30.79
CA CYS A 198 -1.08 7.05 31.31
C CYS A 198 -0.91 7.34 32.81
N PRO A 199 -1.22 8.57 33.26
CA PRO A 199 -1.22 8.91 34.69
C PRO A 199 -2.23 8.08 35.48
N GLU A 200 -1.92 7.71 36.70
CA GLU A 200 -2.92 7.09 37.57
C GLU A 200 -3.98 8.12 38.00
N ILE A 201 -5.25 7.74 37.81
CA ILE A 201 -6.37 8.50 38.37
C ILE A 201 -6.42 8.24 39.87
N LYS A 202 -6.03 9.24 40.66
CA LYS A 202 -5.94 9.16 42.14
C LYS A 202 -7.29 8.79 42.73
N GLU A 203 -7.28 8.00 43.82
CA GLU A 203 -8.52 7.61 44.52
C GLU A 203 -9.35 8.79 45.00
N GLU A 204 -8.69 9.89 45.39
CA GLU A 204 -9.38 11.13 45.77
C GLU A 204 -10.21 11.71 44.61
N VAL A 205 -9.70 11.59 43.36
CA VAL A 205 -10.41 12.06 42.16
C VAL A 205 -11.59 11.14 41.84
N LYS A 206 -11.39 9.83 41.93
CA LYS A 206 -12.50 8.86 41.76
C LYS A 206 -13.61 9.10 42.78
N GLU A 207 -13.25 9.40 44.04
CA GLU A 207 -14.23 9.73 45.08
C GLU A 207 -14.93 11.08 44.81
N GLN A 208 -14.22 12.09 44.31
CA GLN A 208 -14.82 13.35 43.91
C GLN A 208 -15.85 13.17 42.77
N ILE A 209 -15.51 12.35 41.77
CA ILE A 209 -16.43 11.97 40.70
C ILE A 209 -17.67 11.28 41.26
N ARG A 210 -17.47 10.29 42.14
CA ARG A 210 -18.54 9.54 42.78
C ARG A 210 -19.48 10.44 43.62
N LEU A 211 -18.92 11.39 44.34
CA LEU A 211 -19.69 12.32 45.16
C LEU A 211 -20.47 13.32 44.29
N ALA A 212 -19.84 13.85 43.22
CA ALA A 212 -20.52 14.74 42.29
C ALA A 212 -21.66 14.00 41.54
N ALA A 213 -21.43 12.77 41.12
CA ALA A 213 -22.44 11.92 40.47
C ALA A 213 -23.71 11.75 41.32
N LYS A 214 -23.58 11.56 42.63
CA LYS A 214 -24.71 11.44 43.56
C LYS A 214 -25.59 12.68 43.62
N GLY A 215 -25.09 13.83 43.22
CA GLY A 215 -25.84 15.09 43.22
C GLY A 215 -26.48 15.42 41.87
N ILE A 216 -26.64 14.46 40.99
CA ILE A 216 -27.29 14.63 39.70
C ILE A 216 -28.72 14.09 39.76
N PHE A 217 -29.67 15.00 39.56
CA PHE A 217 -31.10 14.68 39.62
C PHE A 217 -31.80 15.04 38.31
N PHE A 218 -32.87 14.30 38.01
CA PHE A 218 -33.69 14.49 36.82
C PHE A 218 -35.14 14.79 37.19
N GLU A 219 -35.86 15.44 36.28
CA GLU A 219 -37.31 15.54 36.40
C GLU A 219 -37.94 14.15 36.36
N SER A 220 -39.08 14.00 37.07
CA SER A 220 -39.79 12.71 37.17
C SER A 220 -40.23 12.22 35.78
N GLY A 221 -39.85 10.99 35.42
CA GLY A 221 -40.20 10.37 34.14
C GLY A 221 -39.57 11.02 32.91
N LYS A 222 -38.47 11.76 33.09
CA LYS A 222 -37.80 12.44 31.96
C LYS A 222 -36.28 12.34 32.04
N GLY A 223 -35.61 12.57 30.89
CA GLY A 223 -34.17 12.80 30.78
C GLY A 223 -33.74 14.28 30.98
N VAL A 224 -34.61 15.10 31.62
CA VAL A 224 -34.31 16.53 31.83
C VAL A 224 -33.61 16.71 33.17
N ILE A 225 -32.39 17.28 33.11
CA ILE A 225 -31.55 17.54 34.29
C ILE A 225 -32.16 18.70 35.12
N LYS A 226 -32.25 18.53 36.43
CA LYS A 226 -32.71 19.57 37.35
C LYS A 226 -31.61 20.62 37.59
N ALA A 227 -31.99 21.87 37.78
CA ALA A 227 -31.07 22.97 37.96
C ALA A 227 -30.08 22.79 39.12
N GLU A 228 -30.50 22.13 40.20
CA GLU A 228 -29.67 21.82 41.37
C GLU A 228 -28.48 20.90 41.07
N SER A 229 -28.49 20.22 39.93
CA SER A 229 -27.43 19.30 39.48
C SER A 229 -26.25 20.00 38.76
N PHE A 230 -26.47 21.21 38.25
CA PHE A 230 -25.47 21.87 37.39
C PHE A 230 -24.14 22.13 38.09
N THR A 231 -24.16 22.55 39.36
CA THR A 231 -22.91 22.74 40.13
C THR A 231 -22.08 21.47 40.25
N ASN A 232 -22.71 20.29 40.32
CA ASN A 232 -22.00 19.04 40.37
C ASN A 232 -21.52 18.60 38.98
N LEU A 233 -22.30 18.87 37.94
CA LEU A 233 -21.89 18.64 36.56
C LEU A 233 -20.72 19.54 36.14
N ASP A 234 -20.68 20.79 36.59
CA ASP A 234 -19.55 21.70 36.37
C ASP A 234 -18.27 21.20 37.03
N LYS A 235 -18.37 20.63 38.24
CA LYS A 235 -17.24 19.97 38.90
C LYS A 235 -16.75 18.76 38.12
N LEU A 236 -17.67 17.92 37.63
CA LEU A 236 -17.33 16.78 36.78
C LEU A 236 -16.65 17.24 35.50
N ALA A 237 -17.17 18.23 34.81
CA ALA A 237 -16.55 18.80 33.62
C ALA A 237 -15.12 19.32 33.90
N SER A 238 -14.92 20.01 35.02
CA SER A 238 -13.59 20.49 35.43
C SER A 238 -12.61 19.34 35.66
N ILE A 239 -13.05 18.28 36.37
CA ILE A 239 -12.23 17.08 36.57
C ILE A 239 -11.89 16.43 35.23
N MET A 240 -12.87 16.22 34.34
CA MET A 240 -12.68 15.58 33.04
C MET A 240 -11.76 16.37 32.12
N ASN A 241 -11.81 17.70 32.18
CA ASN A 241 -10.91 18.59 31.44
C ASN A 241 -9.47 18.61 32.03
N SER A 242 -9.30 18.18 33.28
CA SER A 242 -7.95 18.00 33.88
C SER A 242 -7.31 16.66 33.52
N TYR A 243 -8.06 15.73 32.92
CA TYR A 243 -7.60 14.43 32.46
C TYR A 243 -7.94 14.27 30.96
N GLU A 244 -7.36 15.12 30.11
CA GLU A 244 -7.73 15.26 28.70
C GLU A 244 -7.54 13.97 27.89
N GLU A 245 -6.54 13.17 28.22
CA GLU A 245 -6.24 11.89 27.55
C GLU A 245 -7.22 10.77 27.92
N SER A 246 -7.99 10.93 29.01
CA SER A 246 -8.93 9.90 29.44
C SER A 246 -10.25 9.97 28.66
N ASN A 247 -10.84 8.81 28.40
CA ASN A 247 -12.21 8.67 27.95
C ASN A 247 -13.17 8.67 29.14
N VAL A 248 -14.40 9.08 28.91
CA VAL A 248 -15.45 9.17 29.95
C VAL A 248 -16.60 8.26 29.58
N MET A 249 -16.87 7.27 30.40
CA MET A 249 -18.08 6.46 30.28
C MET A 249 -19.14 6.99 31.24
N ILE A 250 -20.33 7.32 30.72
CA ILE A 250 -21.49 7.84 31.42
C ILE A 250 -22.55 6.76 31.42
N GLU A 251 -22.80 6.12 32.56
CA GLU A 251 -23.70 5.00 32.69
C GLU A 251 -25.02 5.44 33.37
N GLY A 252 -26.12 5.39 32.63
CA GLY A 252 -27.47 5.69 33.16
C GLY A 252 -28.15 4.45 33.70
N HIS A 253 -28.85 4.60 34.88
CA HIS A 253 -29.54 3.52 35.54
C HIS A 253 -30.92 3.96 35.99
N THR A 254 -31.86 3.01 36.02
CA THR A 254 -33.19 3.17 36.59
C THR A 254 -33.41 2.17 37.72
N TYR A 255 -34.56 2.27 38.38
CA TYR A 255 -35.06 1.23 39.26
C TYR A 255 -36.24 0.52 38.55
N SER A 256 -36.71 -0.56 39.10
CA SER A 256 -37.64 -1.53 38.50
C SER A 256 -39.15 -1.27 38.74
N PRO A 257 -39.74 -0.17 38.24
CA PRO A 257 -41.15 -0.23 37.83
C PRO A 257 -41.27 0.20 36.37
N GLY A 258 -41.97 -0.59 35.58
CA GLY A 258 -42.18 -0.33 34.15
C GLY A 258 -41.68 -1.48 33.29
N GLU A 259 -41.86 -1.31 32.00
CA GLU A 259 -41.31 -2.25 31.02
C GLU A 259 -39.81 -2.07 30.87
N ASP A 260 -39.05 -3.16 30.70
CA ASP A 260 -37.60 -3.15 30.54
C ASP A 260 -37.15 -2.21 29.42
N ALA A 261 -37.91 -2.16 28.32
CA ALA A 261 -37.62 -1.28 27.18
C ALA A 261 -37.74 0.21 27.56
N ASP A 262 -38.72 0.59 28.34
CA ASP A 262 -38.94 1.97 28.82
C ASP A 262 -37.82 2.38 29.80
N ASN A 263 -37.45 1.48 30.69
CA ASN A 263 -36.32 1.67 31.61
C ASN A 263 -34.99 1.84 30.87
N MET A 264 -34.75 1.02 29.84
CA MET A 264 -33.55 1.14 28.98
C MET A 264 -33.52 2.49 28.27
N LEU A 265 -34.64 2.89 27.64
CA LEU A 265 -34.76 4.18 26.95
C LEU A 265 -34.56 5.36 27.91
N MET A 266 -35.22 5.34 29.06
CA MET A 266 -35.10 6.40 30.06
C MET A 266 -33.68 6.55 30.61
N SER A 267 -32.98 5.45 30.84
CA SER A 267 -31.60 5.48 31.31
C SER A 267 -30.66 6.03 30.24
N GLN A 268 -30.90 5.68 28.96
CA GLN A 268 -30.12 6.24 27.82
C GLN A 268 -30.36 7.76 27.68
N GLU A 269 -31.60 8.21 27.72
CA GLU A 269 -31.95 9.64 27.64
C GLU A 269 -31.26 10.46 28.71
N ARG A 270 -31.15 9.91 29.95
CA ARG A 270 -30.45 10.58 31.06
C ARG A 270 -28.94 10.65 30.84
N ALA A 271 -28.32 9.53 30.41
CA ALA A 271 -26.90 9.52 30.08
C ALA A 271 -26.57 10.48 28.94
N ASP A 272 -27.42 10.53 27.90
CA ASP A 272 -27.28 11.47 26.79
C ASP A 272 -27.47 12.93 27.20
N ALA A 273 -28.38 13.23 28.11
CA ALA A 273 -28.56 14.58 28.62
C ALA A 273 -27.33 15.06 29.39
N VAL A 274 -26.73 14.19 30.19
CA VAL A 274 -25.47 14.50 30.89
C VAL A 274 -24.32 14.67 29.90
N LYS A 275 -24.18 13.80 28.91
CA LYS A 275 -23.17 13.92 27.84
C LYS A 275 -23.29 15.28 27.15
N ARG A 276 -24.50 15.67 26.72
CA ARG A 276 -24.74 16.98 26.08
C ARG A 276 -24.36 18.16 26.99
N TYR A 277 -24.65 18.06 28.28
CA TYR A 277 -24.24 19.11 29.22
C TYR A 277 -22.72 19.21 29.35
N LEU A 278 -22.04 18.11 29.59
CA LEU A 278 -20.57 18.08 29.71
C LEU A 278 -19.87 18.55 28.43
N SER A 279 -20.43 18.21 27.25
CA SER A 279 -19.96 18.73 25.97
C SER A 279 -20.09 20.26 25.91
N SER A 280 -21.18 20.84 26.39
CA SER A 280 -21.37 22.29 26.49
C SER A 280 -20.39 22.98 27.46
N GLN A 281 -19.80 22.21 28.40
CA GLN A 281 -18.79 22.67 29.35
C GLN A 281 -17.34 22.39 28.87
N GLY A 282 -17.16 22.02 27.58
CA GLY A 282 -15.87 21.89 26.95
C GLY A 282 -15.27 20.47 26.97
N VAL A 283 -15.95 19.48 27.53
CA VAL A 283 -15.49 18.08 27.42
C VAL A 283 -15.73 17.60 25.99
N ALA A 284 -14.66 17.17 25.31
CA ALA A 284 -14.75 16.74 23.90
C ALA A 284 -15.72 15.57 23.71
N ASP A 285 -16.64 15.71 22.78
CA ASP A 285 -17.72 14.74 22.55
C ASP A 285 -17.19 13.35 22.17
N ALA A 286 -16.06 13.28 21.45
CA ALA A 286 -15.39 12.06 21.05
C ALA A 286 -14.84 11.25 22.24
N ARG A 287 -14.55 11.88 23.35
CA ARG A 287 -14.09 11.24 24.58
C ARG A 287 -15.22 10.65 25.43
N MET A 288 -16.49 10.97 25.14
CA MET A 288 -17.62 10.59 25.99
C MET A 288 -18.47 9.50 25.34
N THR A 289 -18.68 8.42 26.06
CA THR A 289 -19.64 7.37 25.70
C THR A 289 -20.78 7.34 26.73
N ALA A 290 -22.02 7.55 26.29
CA ALA A 290 -23.21 7.49 27.12
C ALA A 290 -23.95 6.17 26.88
N VAL A 291 -24.22 5.40 27.93
CA VAL A 291 -24.89 4.10 27.87
C VAL A 291 -25.97 3.99 28.90
N GLY A 292 -27.18 3.67 28.49
CA GLY A 292 -28.27 3.30 29.38
C GLY A 292 -28.28 1.79 29.71
N TYR A 293 -28.40 1.46 30.98
CA TYR A 293 -28.45 0.10 31.44
C TYR A 293 -29.85 -0.29 32.01
N GLY A 294 -30.80 0.65 31.97
CA GLY A 294 -32.10 0.39 32.59
C GLY A 294 -31.95 -0.05 34.04
N GLU A 295 -32.66 -1.09 34.42
CA GLU A 295 -32.59 -1.68 35.74
C GLU A 295 -31.63 -2.86 35.90
N THR A 296 -30.85 -3.18 34.84
CA THR A 296 -30.04 -4.40 34.80
C THR A 296 -28.83 -4.39 35.73
N LYS A 297 -28.45 -3.22 36.27
CA LYS A 297 -27.30 -3.05 37.16
C LYS A 297 -27.71 -2.35 38.48
N PRO A 298 -28.52 -2.96 39.34
CA PRO A 298 -28.92 -2.39 40.63
C PRO A 298 -27.73 -2.37 41.60
N ILE A 299 -27.65 -1.35 42.45
CA ILE A 299 -26.67 -1.24 43.57
C ILE A 299 -27.34 -1.34 44.92
N ALA A 300 -28.68 -1.34 44.97
CA ALA A 300 -29.49 -1.51 46.17
C ALA A 300 -30.76 -2.30 45.82
N ASP A 301 -31.53 -2.70 46.83
CA ASP A 301 -32.79 -3.36 46.61
C ASP A 301 -33.84 -2.42 45.99
N ASN A 302 -34.77 -2.95 45.22
CA ASN A 302 -35.86 -2.19 44.60
C ASN A 302 -37.17 -2.19 45.44
N GLU A 303 -37.18 -2.87 46.60
CA GLU A 303 -38.35 -2.97 47.46
C GLU A 303 -38.49 -1.72 48.34
N SER A 304 -37.38 -1.17 48.83
CA SER A 304 -37.34 0.06 49.62
C SER A 304 -37.31 1.32 48.75
N GLU A 305 -37.86 2.45 49.21
CA GLU A 305 -37.74 3.72 48.49
C GLU A 305 -36.29 4.20 48.48
N GLU A 306 -35.57 3.98 49.56
CA GLU A 306 -34.16 4.29 49.70
C GLU A 306 -33.32 3.55 48.64
N GLY A 307 -33.56 2.27 48.43
CA GLY A 307 -32.88 1.49 47.40
C GLY A 307 -33.25 1.93 46.00
N ARG A 308 -34.52 2.23 45.71
CA ARG A 308 -34.96 2.78 44.43
C ARG A 308 -34.29 4.13 44.12
N VAL A 309 -34.10 5.01 45.10
CA VAL A 309 -33.39 6.27 44.94
C VAL A 309 -31.94 6.04 44.55
N LEU A 310 -31.28 5.07 45.18
CA LEU A 310 -29.89 4.73 44.86
C LEU A 310 -29.72 4.12 43.44
N ASN A 311 -30.72 3.35 42.99
CA ASN A 311 -30.72 2.74 41.68
C ASN A 311 -30.99 3.76 40.53
N ARG A 312 -31.72 4.86 40.80
CA ARG A 312 -31.94 6.00 39.89
C ARG A 312 -30.72 6.91 39.88
N ARG A 313 -29.66 6.51 39.18
CA ARG A 313 -28.38 7.22 39.19
C ARG A 313 -27.74 7.34 37.80
N VAL A 314 -26.74 8.17 37.71
CA VAL A 314 -25.75 8.19 36.61
C VAL A 314 -24.40 7.99 37.22
N ASP A 315 -23.67 6.98 36.75
CA ASP A 315 -22.31 6.69 37.15
C ASP A 315 -21.32 7.20 36.07
N PHE A 316 -20.12 7.54 36.52
CA PHE A 316 -19.03 7.99 35.64
C PHE A 316 -17.78 7.17 35.87
N LYS A 317 -17.12 6.82 34.77
CA LYS A 317 -15.80 6.16 34.79
C LYS A 317 -14.87 6.91 33.87
N LEU A 318 -13.70 7.30 34.36
CA LEU A 318 -12.57 7.70 33.54
C LEU A 318 -11.77 6.43 33.20
N VAL A 319 -11.48 6.27 31.92
CA VAL A 319 -10.72 5.13 31.37
C VAL A 319 -9.74 5.66 30.32
N TYR A 320 -8.60 5.05 30.21
CA TYR A 320 -7.61 5.33 29.16
C TYR A 320 -7.70 4.30 28.05
#